data_7dc4f3d918481e7b35b0682667ef6769
#
_entry.id   7dc4f3d918481e7b35b0682667ef6769
#
_cell.length_a   1.000
_cell.length_b   1.000
_cell.length_c   1.000
_cell.angle_alpha   90.00
_cell.angle_beta   90.00
_cell.angle_gamma   90.00
#
_symmetry.space_group_name_H-M   'P 1'
#
loop_
_entity.id
_entity.type
_entity.pdbx_description
1 polymer ?
#
loop_
_entity_poly.entity_id
_entity_poly.type
_entity_poly.pdbx_seq_one_letter_code
_entity_poly.pdbx_strand_id
1 'polypeptide(L)'
;MEYLKNKILPYLGVSDDSLDFLVKNVRHVHLPKELTDLILQIQRLLEARSMTPELLLALGTTFTALLIRPDFKQFFFTGTDVMSERIFVGKRQILIRPDDYKKIVAAHDLMREKADSFVTIYALSQTLGIGEQKLKAGFQQLYQQTIWDYANQIRMTKAASLLKNTDKTVDEIARLTGYQSPAAFRTMFKKWSQTTPRKFRSYFSGTD
;
A
#
# COMPACT_ATOMS: atom_id res chain seq x y z
N MET A 1 -1.73 18.30 -6.59
CA MET A 1 -1.63 16.91 -6.11
C MET A 1 -1.42 15.93 -7.26
N GLU A 2 -2.27 15.95 -8.28
CA GLU A 2 -2.11 15.08 -9.47
C GLU A 2 -0.77 15.25 -10.21
N TYR A 3 -0.23 16.46 -10.26
CA TYR A 3 1.08 16.74 -10.85
C TYR A 3 2.24 16.10 -10.06
N LEU A 4 2.22 16.16 -8.75
CA LEU A 4 3.17 15.46 -7.87
C LEU A 4 3.09 13.95 -8.11
N LYS A 5 1.88 13.40 -8.14
CA LYS A 5 1.60 11.97 -8.32
C LYS A 5 2.10 11.44 -9.67
N ASN A 6 1.84 12.17 -10.75
CA ASN A 6 2.12 11.69 -12.11
C ASN A 6 3.50 12.06 -12.66
N LYS A 7 4.15 13.11 -12.12
CA LYS A 7 5.39 13.65 -12.66
C LYS A 7 6.62 13.50 -11.75
N ILE A 8 6.42 13.42 -10.43
CA ILE A 8 7.57 13.45 -9.50
C ILE A 8 7.81 12.11 -8.83
N LEU A 9 6.75 11.41 -8.45
CA LEU A 9 6.84 10.14 -7.72
C LEU A 9 7.51 8.99 -8.49
N PRO A 10 7.28 8.82 -9.80
CA PRO A 10 7.97 7.79 -10.55
C PRO A 10 9.50 7.94 -10.52
N TYR A 11 10.00 9.19 -10.39
CA TYR A 11 11.45 9.46 -10.28
C TYR A 11 12.02 9.24 -8.89
N LEU A 12 11.18 9.24 -7.85
CA LEU A 12 11.62 9.09 -6.46
C LEU A 12 11.54 7.64 -5.95
N GLY A 13 11.06 6.71 -6.77
CA GLY A 13 10.91 5.29 -6.38
C GLY A 13 9.90 5.07 -5.25
N VAL A 14 9.04 6.07 -4.97
CA VAL A 14 8.01 5.97 -3.94
C VAL A 14 6.77 5.32 -4.55
N SER A 15 6.27 4.24 -3.95
CA SER A 15 5.06 3.59 -4.44
C SER A 15 3.84 4.50 -4.28
N ASP A 16 2.95 4.46 -5.26
CA ASP A 16 1.67 5.19 -5.27
C ASP A 16 0.86 4.96 -3.98
N ASP A 17 0.91 3.75 -3.43
CA ASP A 17 0.20 3.35 -2.22
C ASP A 17 0.60 4.15 -0.97
N SER A 18 1.89 4.47 -0.82
CA SER A 18 2.39 5.22 0.34
C SER A 18 1.91 6.68 0.35
N LEU A 19 1.70 7.24 -0.82
CA LEU A 19 1.26 8.63 -0.97
C LEU A 19 -0.24 8.79 -1.00
N ASP A 20 -0.96 7.87 -1.61
CA ASP A 20 -2.43 7.84 -1.51
C ASP A 20 -2.86 7.72 -0.05
N PHE A 21 -2.09 6.97 0.76
CA PHE A 21 -2.27 6.93 2.20
C PHE A 21 -2.09 8.30 2.85
N LEU A 22 -0.98 8.98 2.57
CA LEU A 22 -0.70 10.31 3.13
C LEU A 22 -1.74 11.34 2.70
N VAL A 23 -2.10 11.36 1.43
CA VAL A 23 -3.06 12.34 0.87
C VAL A 23 -4.47 12.16 1.44
N LYS A 24 -4.92 10.91 1.60
CA LYS A 24 -6.26 10.60 2.12
C LYS A 24 -6.36 10.84 3.62
N ASN A 25 -5.27 10.69 4.37
CA ASN A 25 -5.26 10.77 5.83
C ASN A 25 -4.71 12.09 6.40
N VAL A 26 -4.16 12.98 5.57
CA VAL A 26 -3.62 14.30 5.98
C VAL A 26 -4.66 15.18 6.71
N ARG A 27 -5.95 14.95 6.50
CA ARG A 27 -7.01 15.70 7.21
C ARG A 27 -7.12 15.35 8.70
N HIS A 28 -6.48 14.28 9.16
CA HIS A 28 -6.64 13.75 10.52
C HIS A 28 -5.32 13.52 11.26
N VAL A 29 -4.19 13.93 10.69
CA VAL A 29 -2.87 13.71 11.29
C VAL A 29 -2.20 15.06 11.54
N HIS A 30 -1.78 15.31 12.77
CA HIS A 30 -0.84 16.39 13.08
C HIS A 30 0.51 16.02 12.44
N LEU A 31 0.83 16.71 11.34
CA LEU A 31 2.11 16.53 10.68
C LEU A 31 3.23 17.08 11.58
N PRO A 32 4.39 16.42 11.68
CA PRO A 32 5.57 16.99 12.30
C PRO A 32 5.86 18.39 11.75
N LYS A 33 6.36 19.25 12.60
CA LYS A 33 6.63 20.64 12.24
C LYS A 33 7.51 20.76 11.01
N GLU A 34 8.55 19.90 10.91
CA GLU A 34 9.48 19.89 9.77
C GLU A 34 8.76 19.58 8.45
N LEU A 35 7.80 18.67 8.46
CA LEU A 35 7.02 18.34 7.27
C LEU A 35 6.00 19.42 6.95
N THR A 36 5.36 19.99 7.96
CA THR A 36 4.43 21.10 7.79
C THR A 36 5.15 22.32 7.22
N ASP A 37 6.30 22.67 7.75
CA ASP A 37 7.11 23.78 7.27
C ASP A 37 7.56 23.56 5.82
N LEU A 38 7.98 22.35 5.45
CA LEU A 38 8.37 21.99 4.10
C LEU A 38 7.19 22.08 3.12
N ILE A 39 6.02 21.59 3.50
CA ILE A 39 4.79 21.69 2.68
C ILE A 39 4.43 23.17 2.46
N LEU A 40 4.45 23.98 3.51
CA LEU A 40 4.18 25.41 3.41
C LEU A 40 5.21 26.13 2.54
N GLN A 41 6.48 25.74 2.60
CA GLN A 41 7.54 26.28 1.73
C GLN A 41 7.28 25.92 0.26
N ILE A 42 6.96 24.67 -0.04
CA ILE A 42 6.60 24.22 -1.40
C ILE A 42 5.40 25.00 -1.91
N GLN A 43 4.36 25.17 -1.09
CA GLN A 43 3.16 25.91 -1.45
C GLN A 43 3.46 27.37 -1.79
N ARG A 44 4.23 28.07 -0.94
CA ARG A 44 4.65 29.47 -1.19
C ARG A 44 5.44 29.63 -2.49
N LEU A 45 6.34 28.70 -2.76
CA LEU A 45 7.17 28.73 -3.99
C LEU A 45 6.31 28.47 -5.25
N LEU A 46 5.30 27.60 -5.14
CA LEU A 46 4.35 27.36 -6.22
C LEU A 46 3.47 28.58 -6.48
N GLU A 47 2.94 29.21 -5.43
CA GLU A 47 2.13 30.42 -5.52
C GLU A 47 2.95 31.61 -6.11
N ALA A 48 4.21 31.74 -5.71
CA ALA A 48 5.12 32.76 -6.22
C ALA A 48 5.64 32.48 -7.63
N ARG A 49 5.29 31.34 -8.24
CA ARG A 49 5.83 30.86 -9.54
C ARG A 49 7.36 30.86 -9.62
N SER A 50 8.02 30.70 -8.46
CA SER A 50 9.49 30.70 -8.34
C SER A 50 10.07 29.28 -8.22
N MET A 51 9.28 28.25 -8.52
CA MET A 51 9.72 26.85 -8.50
C MET A 51 10.55 26.53 -9.73
N THR A 52 11.84 26.28 -9.57
CA THR A 52 12.68 25.72 -10.60
C THR A 52 12.70 24.18 -10.54
N PRO A 53 13.06 23.48 -11.63
CA PRO A 53 13.17 22.02 -11.63
C PRO A 53 14.14 21.50 -10.55
N GLU A 54 15.28 22.19 -10.36
CA GLU A 54 16.29 21.83 -9.37
C GLU A 54 15.77 21.99 -7.94
N LEU A 55 15.07 23.08 -7.69
CA LEU A 55 14.46 23.36 -6.38
C LEU A 55 13.34 22.34 -6.09
N LEU A 56 12.54 22.01 -7.09
CA LEU A 56 11.49 20.99 -6.97
C LEU A 56 12.09 19.61 -6.64
N LEU A 57 13.19 19.24 -7.30
CA LEU A 57 13.91 18.00 -7.03
C LEU A 57 14.48 17.98 -5.61
N ALA A 58 15.13 19.07 -5.17
CA ALA A 58 15.71 19.19 -3.85
C ALA A 58 14.65 19.10 -2.73
N LEU A 59 13.52 19.80 -2.89
CA LEU A 59 12.41 19.76 -1.94
C LEU A 59 11.70 18.40 -1.94
N GLY A 60 11.56 17.79 -3.12
CA GLY A 60 11.00 16.45 -3.28
C GLY A 60 11.86 15.37 -2.61
N THR A 61 13.18 15.43 -2.77
CA THR A 61 14.11 14.51 -2.09
C THR A 61 14.09 14.70 -0.57
N THR A 62 14.06 15.94 -0.11
CA THR A 62 13.93 16.25 1.33
C THR A 62 12.61 15.71 1.90
N PHE A 63 11.50 15.91 1.20
CA PHE A 63 10.19 15.39 1.58
C PHE A 63 10.20 13.86 1.67
N THR A 64 10.78 13.19 0.67
CA THR A 64 10.89 11.74 0.66
C THR A 64 11.79 11.23 1.78
N ALA A 65 12.94 11.87 2.01
CA ALA A 65 13.85 11.52 3.09
C ALA A 65 13.18 11.65 4.48
N LEU A 66 12.37 12.68 4.69
CA LEU A 66 11.58 12.83 5.91
C LEU A 66 10.55 11.72 6.07
N LEU A 67 9.86 11.32 5.01
CA LEU A 67 8.84 10.26 5.05
C LEU A 67 9.40 8.86 5.33
N ILE A 68 10.64 8.59 4.91
CA ILE A 68 11.30 7.28 5.08
C ILE A 68 11.86 7.11 6.50
N ARG A 69 12.07 8.20 7.24
CA ARG A 69 12.63 8.13 8.60
C ARG A 69 11.78 7.25 9.52
N PRO A 70 12.41 6.36 10.32
CA PRO A 70 11.68 5.46 11.22
C PRO A 70 10.81 6.20 12.25
N ASP A 71 11.30 7.32 12.77
CA ASP A 71 10.57 8.20 13.71
C ASP A 71 9.34 8.83 13.05
N PHE A 72 9.37 9.08 11.74
CA PHE A 72 8.24 9.56 10.99
C PHE A 72 7.13 8.51 10.85
N LYS A 73 7.50 7.28 10.53
CA LYS A 73 6.53 6.17 10.53
C LYS A 73 5.87 6.03 11.89
N GLN A 74 6.65 6.11 12.96
CA GLN A 74 6.15 6.06 14.32
C GLN A 74 5.26 7.27 14.64
N PHE A 75 5.60 8.47 14.17
CA PHE A 75 4.83 9.69 14.41
C PHE A 75 3.45 9.64 13.74
N PHE A 76 3.34 9.18 12.50
CA PHE A 76 2.04 9.01 11.84
C PHE A 76 1.12 8.04 12.59
N PHE A 77 1.69 7.13 13.37
CA PHE A 77 0.94 6.08 14.08
C PHE A 77 0.92 6.24 15.61
N THR A 78 1.76 7.09 16.19
CA THR A 78 1.79 7.34 17.65
C THR A 78 1.25 8.70 18.05
N GLY A 79 0.91 9.56 17.08
CA GLY A 79 0.29 10.85 17.37
C GLY A 79 -0.96 10.63 18.21
N THR A 80 -0.93 11.13 19.45
CA THR A 80 -1.99 11.03 20.46
C THR A 80 -3.29 11.72 20.04
N ASP A 81 -3.26 12.46 18.93
CA ASP A 81 -4.37 13.27 18.41
C ASP A 81 -5.17 12.62 17.28
N VAL A 82 -4.91 11.36 16.92
CA VAL A 82 -5.81 10.63 16.04
C VAL A 82 -7.11 10.40 16.81
N MET A 83 -8.13 11.19 16.51
CA MET A 83 -9.43 11.00 17.13
C MET A 83 -9.99 9.61 16.74
N SER A 84 -10.69 9.01 17.71
CA SER A 84 -11.46 7.79 17.43
C SER A 84 -12.46 8.07 16.32
N GLU A 85 -12.42 7.31 15.23
CA GLU A 85 -13.28 7.48 14.07
C GLU A 85 -14.41 6.45 14.09
N ARG A 86 -15.60 6.89 13.69
CA ARG A 86 -16.77 6.02 13.56
C ARG A 86 -16.99 5.68 12.09
N ILE A 87 -16.70 4.44 11.74
CA ILE A 87 -16.88 3.91 10.39
C ILE A 87 -18.22 3.19 10.29
N PHE A 88 -18.98 3.47 9.25
CA PHE A 88 -20.23 2.78 8.97
C PHE A 88 -19.98 1.60 8.02
N VAL A 89 -20.35 0.40 8.45
CA VAL A 89 -20.38 -0.81 7.63
C VAL A 89 -21.83 -1.29 7.52
N GLY A 90 -22.48 -0.91 6.44
CA GLY A 90 -23.93 -1.05 6.31
C GLY A 90 -24.64 -0.22 7.38
N LYS A 91 -25.48 -0.89 8.21
CA LYS A 91 -26.20 -0.24 9.33
C LYS A 91 -25.41 -0.23 10.64
N ARG A 92 -24.23 -0.85 10.69
CA ARG A 92 -23.41 -0.96 11.92
C ARG A 92 -22.37 0.14 11.98
N GLN A 93 -22.23 0.73 13.16
CA GLN A 93 -21.19 1.69 13.48
C GLN A 93 -20.03 0.98 14.19
N ILE A 94 -18.82 1.12 13.65
CA ILE A 94 -17.60 0.55 14.21
C ILE A 94 -16.71 1.69 14.65
N LEU A 95 -16.33 1.72 15.93
CA LEU A 95 -15.41 2.69 16.47
C LEU A 95 -13.97 2.18 16.27
N ILE A 96 -13.20 2.90 15.46
CA ILE A 96 -11.77 2.68 15.26
C ILE A 96 -11.01 3.67 16.14
N ARG A 97 -10.18 3.16 17.03
CA ARG A 97 -9.34 3.95 17.94
C ARG A 97 -7.95 4.15 17.34
N PRO A 98 -7.17 5.12 17.81
CA PRO A 98 -5.79 5.34 17.36
C PRO A 98 -4.94 4.05 17.40
N ASP A 99 -5.10 3.25 18.45
CA ASP A 99 -4.38 2.00 18.59
C ASP A 99 -4.83 0.90 17.61
N ASP A 100 -6.09 0.93 17.20
CA ASP A 100 -6.60 0.05 16.15
C ASP A 100 -5.92 0.37 14.79
N TYR A 101 -5.64 1.66 14.50
CA TYR A 101 -4.94 2.07 13.27
C TYR A 101 -3.51 1.52 13.23
N LYS A 102 -2.75 1.56 14.34
CA LYS A 102 -1.42 0.93 14.42
C LYS A 102 -1.47 -0.54 14.06
N LYS A 103 -2.47 -1.25 14.58
CA LYS A 103 -2.68 -2.68 14.31
C LYS A 103 -3.07 -2.95 12.86
N ILE A 104 -3.87 -2.07 12.24
CA ILE A 104 -4.25 -2.17 10.83
C ILE A 104 -3.03 -2.00 9.92
N VAL A 105 -2.14 -1.05 10.25
CA VAL A 105 -0.89 -0.87 9.51
C VAL A 105 0.04 -2.05 9.70
N ALA A 106 0.17 -2.54 10.93
CA ALA A 106 0.95 -3.75 11.20
C ALA A 106 0.40 -4.98 10.42
N ALA A 107 -0.92 -5.07 10.22
CA ALA A 107 -1.52 -6.10 9.38
C ALA A 107 -1.06 -5.99 7.92
N HIS A 108 -1.08 -4.78 7.36
CA HIS A 108 -0.62 -4.51 5.99
C HIS A 108 0.86 -4.91 5.82
N ASP A 109 1.72 -4.51 6.75
CA ASP A 109 3.16 -4.81 6.69
C ASP A 109 3.44 -6.32 6.86
N LEU A 110 2.75 -6.98 7.79
CA LEU A 110 2.84 -8.43 7.98
C LEU A 110 2.42 -9.20 6.71
N MET A 111 1.38 -8.76 6.02
CA MET A 111 0.95 -9.39 4.77
C MET A 111 1.99 -9.20 3.66
N ARG A 112 2.65 -8.06 3.61
CA ARG A 112 3.73 -7.80 2.65
C ARG A 112 4.98 -8.65 2.93
N GLU A 113 5.38 -8.75 4.20
CA GLU A 113 6.53 -9.56 4.63
C GLU A 113 6.29 -11.06 4.41
N LYS A 114 5.06 -11.51 4.71
CA LYS A 114 4.66 -12.91 4.56
C LYS A 114 3.97 -13.21 3.22
N ALA A 115 4.38 -12.54 2.15
CA ALA A 115 3.84 -12.74 0.81
C ALA A 115 3.89 -14.20 0.31
N ASP A 116 4.70 -15.04 0.96
CA ASP A 116 4.92 -16.44 0.65
C ASP A 116 3.93 -17.38 1.33
N SER A 117 3.22 -16.91 2.35
CA SER A 117 2.30 -17.70 3.14
C SER A 117 0.86 -17.19 3.06
N PHE A 118 -0.08 -18.13 3.19
CA PHE A 118 -1.48 -17.78 3.28
C PHE A 118 -1.78 -17.24 4.69
N VAL A 119 -1.92 -15.93 4.80
CA VAL A 119 -2.33 -15.31 6.06
C VAL A 119 -3.84 -15.08 6.02
N THR A 120 -4.56 -15.71 6.95
CA THR A 120 -6.02 -15.51 7.08
C THR A 120 -6.32 -14.25 7.87
N ILE A 121 -7.50 -13.66 7.64
CA ILE A 121 -7.96 -12.50 8.44
C ILE A 121 -8.04 -12.86 9.92
N TYR A 122 -8.48 -14.08 10.22
CA TYR A 122 -8.52 -14.60 11.57
C TYR A 122 -7.12 -14.62 12.21
N ALA A 123 -6.11 -15.17 11.53
CA ALA A 123 -4.74 -15.19 12.03
C ALA A 123 -4.18 -13.77 12.25
N LEU A 124 -4.42 -12.84 11.32
CA LEU A 124 -4.04 -11.45 11.49
C LEU A 124 -4.72 -10.82 12.71
N SER A 125 -6.02 -11.04 12.88
CA SER A 125 -6.78 -10.49 13.99
C SER A 125 -6.28 -10.98 15.34
N GLN A 126 -5.96 -12.28 15.44
CA GLN A 126 -5.39 -12.89 16.66
C GLN A 126 -3.98 -12.37 16.96
N THR A 127 -3.10 -12.37 15.95
CA THR A 127 -1.70 -11.90 16.10
C THR A 127 -1.63 -10.45 16.56
N LEU A 128 -2.54 -9.61 16.07
CA LEU A 128 -2.51 -8.16 16.34
C LEU A 128 -3.45 -7.74 17.49
N GLY A 129 -4.23 -8.66 18.03
CA GLY A 129 -5.19 -8.35 19.10
C GLY A 129 -6.23 -7.30 18.68
N ILE A 130 -6.77 -7.43 17.46
CA ILE A 130 -7.84 -6.58 16.91
C ILE A 130 -8.98 -7.45 16.39
N GLY A 131 -10.22 -7.08 16.69
CA GLY A 131 -11.38 -7.83 16.18
C GLY A 131 -11.45 -7.79 14.64
N GLU A 132 -11.80 -8.93 14.00
CA GLU A 132 -11.85 -9.03 12.53
C GLU A 132 -12.70 -7.95 11.86
N GLN A 133 -13.83 -7.57 12.47
CA GLN A 133 -14.69 -6.53 11.89
C GLN A 133 -14.00 -5.16 11.89
N LYS A 134 -13.30 -4.81 12.96
CA LYS A 134 -12.51 -3.58 13.03
C LYS A 134 -11.36 -3.61 12.05
N LEU A 135 -10.66 -4.74 11.97
CA LEU A 135 -9.56 -4.93 11.04
C LEU A 135 -10.03 -4.76 9.59
N LYS A 136 -11.13 -5.41 9.19
CA LYS A 136 -11.70 -5.28 7.84
C LYS A 136 -12.14 -3.86 7.54
N ALA A 137 -12.91 -3.24 8.45
CA ALA A 137 -13.44 -1.89 8.25
C ALA A 137 -12.32 -0.85 8.20
N GLY A 138 -11.39 -0.90 9.15
CA GLY A 138 -10.28 0.03 9.20
C GLY A 138 -9.29 -0.16 8.05
N PHE A 139 -9.04 -1.38 7.60
CA PHE A 139 -8.21 -1.66 6.44
C PHE A 139 -8.83 -1.09 5.16
N GLN A 140 -10.14 -1.33 4.96
CA GLN A 140 -10.89 -0.77 3.83
C GLN A 140 -10.90 0.76 3.86
N GLN A 141 -11.07 1.35 5.04
CA GLN A 141 -11.02 2.81 5.22
C GLN A 141 -9.65 3.37 4.90
N LEU A 142 -8.59 2.72 5.40
CA LEU A 142 -7.22 3.21 5.32
C LEU A 142 -6.64 3.03 3.91
N TYR A 143 -6.81 1.85 3.32
CA TYR A 143 -6.17 1.46 2.06
C TYR A 143 -7.13 1.46 0.87
N GLN A 144 -8.42 1.80 1.05
CA GLN A 144 -9.46 1.84 0.01
C GLN A 144 -9.62 0.52 -0.76
N GLN A 145 -9.19 -0.58 -0.17
CA GLN A 145 -9.30 -1.94 -0.71
C GLN A 145 -9.51 -2.94 0.43
N THR A 146 -10.08 -4.09 0.11
CA THR A 146 -10.24 -5.14 1.13
C THR A 146 -8.92 -5.83 1.43
N ILE A 147 -8.80 -6.45 2.61
CA ILE A 147 -7.65 -7.30 2.97
C ILE A 147 -7.49 -8.42 1.94
N TRP A 148 -8.59 -8.97 1.44
CA TRP A 148 -8.58 -10.03 0.43
C TRP A 148 -8.01 -9.56 -0.91
N ASP A 149 -8.42 -8.37 -1.39
CA ASP A 149 -7.92 -7.78 -2.64
C ASP A 149 -6.43 -7.48 -2.52
N TYR A 150 -5.99 -6.91 -1.40
CA TYR A 150 -4.58 -6.65 -1.13
C TYR A 150 -3.74 -7.94 -1.10
N ALA A 151 -4.23 -8.99 -0.42
CA ALA A 151 -3.58 -10.30 -0.40
C ALA A 151 -3.44 -10.89 -1.81
N ASN A 152 -4.49 -10.78 -2.64
CA ASN A 152 -4.44 -11.23 -4.02
C ASN A 152 -3.47 -10.41 -4.87
N GLN A 153 -3.42 -9.10 -4.70
CA GLN A 153 -2.46 -8.24 -5.40
C GLN A 153 -1.02 -8.66 -5.11
N ILE A 154 -0.66 -8.86 -3.84
CA ILE A 154 0.66 -9.36 -3.44
C ILE A 154 0.99 -10.69 -4.12
N ARG A 155 0.06 -11.65 -4.08
CA ARG A 155 0.25 -12.98 -4.71
C ARG A 155 0.42 -12.89 -6.22
N MET A 156 -0.37 -12.06 -6.89
CA MET A 156 -0.28 -11.89 -8.35
C MET A 156 1.00 -11.19 -8.76
N THR A 157 1.46 -10.18 -8.02
CA THR A 157 2.76 -9.53 -8.24
C THR A 157 3.91 -10.54 -8.10
N LYS A 158 3.88 -11.39 -7.07
CA LYS A 158 4.85 -12.47 -6.90
C LYS A 158 4.76 -13.48 -8.03
N ALA A 159 3.55 -13.89 -8.43
CA ALA A 159 3.35 -14.82 -9.56
C ALA A 159 3.94 -14.24 -10.86
N ALA A 160 3.72 -12.97 -11.13
CA ALA A 160 4.27 -12.30 -12.31
C ALA A 160 5.80 -12.29 -12.28
N SER A 161 6.41 -12.01 -11.12
CA SER A 161 7.87 -12.09 -10.95
C SER A 161 8.40 -13.50 -11.20
N LEU A 162 7.74 -14.54 -10.66
CA LEU A 162 8.14 -15.92 -10.90
C LEU A 162 7.96 -16.35 -12.36
N LEU A 163 6.88 -15.92 -13.03
CA LEU A 163 6.66 -16.18 -14.44
C LEU A 163 7.72 -15.56 -15.33
N LYS A 164 8.21 -14.37 -14.96
CA LYS A 164 9.22 -13.62 -15.70
C LYS A 164 10.63 -14.16 -15.49
N ASN A 165 10.96 -14.57 -14.27
CA ASN A 165 12.35 -14.78 -13.84
C ASN A 165 12.70 -16.27 -13.63
N THR A 166 11.76 -17.21 -13.86
CA THR A 166 11.97 -18.63 -13.62
C THR A 166 11.26 -19.51 -14.67
N ASP A 167 11.79 -20.73 -14.86
CA ASP A 167 11.18 -21.75 -15.72
C ASP A 167 10.13 -22.61 -15.01
N LYS A 168 9.75 -22.25 -13.79
CA LYS A 168 8.74 -22.98 -13.01
C LYS A 168 7.43 -23.09 -13.79
N THR A 169 6.79 -24.24 -13.71
CA THR A 169 5.49 -24.45 -14.33
C THR A 169 4.42 -23.54 -13.70
N VAL A 170 3.37 -23.26 -14.46
CA VAL A 170 2.24 -22.44 -13.97
C VAL A 170 1.62 -23.07 -12.71
N ASP A 171 1.60 -24.39 -12.62
CA ASP A 171 1.02 -25.11 -11.48
C ASP A 171 1.93 -25.07 -10.24
N GLU A 172 3.25 -25.07 -10.42
CA GLU A 172 4.21 -24.79 -9.34
C GLU A 172 4.07 -23.36 -8.82
N ILE A 173 3.97 -22.40 -9.73
CA ILE A 173 3.79 -20.97 -9.36
C ILE A 173 2.47 -20.79 -8.62
N ALA A 174 1.38 -21.45 -9.03
CA ALA A 174 0.12 -21.42 -8.31
C ALA A 174 0.31 -21.86 -6.84
N ARG A 175 1.00 -22.98 -6.60
CA ARG A 175 1.31 -23.48 -5.25
C ARG A 175 2.19 -22.52 -4.45
N LEU A 176 3.25 -22.02 -5.07
CA LEU A 176 4.19 -21.07 -4.43
C LEU A 176 3.54 -19.72 -4.07
N THR A 177 2.43 -19.38 -4.71
CA THR A 177 1.65 -18.18 -4.41
C THR A 177 0.41 -18.45 -3.56
N GLY A 178 0.32 -19.66 -2.96
CA GLY A 178 -0.71 -20.01 -1.99
C GLY A 178 -2.05 -20.44 -2.58
N TYR A 179 -2.10 -20.76 -3.88
CA TYR A 179 -3.30 -21.32 -4.51
C TYR A 179 -3.30 -22.83 -4.45
N GLN A 180 -4.35 -23.41 -3.85
CA GLN A 180 -4.55 -24.85 -3.82
C GLN A 180 -5.02 -25.40 -5.18
N SER A 181 -5.72 -24.58 -5.97
CA SER A 181 -6.22 -24.92 -7.29
C SER A 181 -5.50 -24.12 -8.38
N PRO A 182 -4.77 -24.79 -9.30
CA PRO A 182 -4.19 -24.13 -10.48
C PRO A 182 -5.24 -23.46 -11.38
N ALA A 183 -6.46 -23.98 -11.42
CA ALA A 183 -7.55 -23.38 -12.18
C ALA A 183 -7.99 -22.02 -11.57
N ALA A 184 -8.15 -21.98 -10.25
CA ALA A 184 -8.46 -20.73 -9.54
C ALA A 184 -7.34 -19.69 -9.71
N PHE A 185 -6.07 -20.12 -9.66
CA PHE A 185 -4.94 -19.27 -9.94
C PHE A 185 -5.00 -18.67 -11.36
N ARG A 186 -5.18 -19.50 -12.39
CA ARG A 186 -5.26 -19.02 -13.79
C ARG A 186 -6.37 -18.01 -14.00
N THR A 187 -7.53 -18.24 -13.39
CA THR A 187 -8.67 -17.31 -13.44
C THR A 187 -8.33 -15.98 -12.78
N MET A 188 -7.74 -16.02 -11.58
CA MET A 188 -7.37 -14.81 -10.83
C MET A 188 -6.25 -14.04 -11.51
N PHE A 189 -5.23 -14.75 -12.01
CA PHE A 189 -4.12 -14.13 -12.75
C PHE A 189 -4.61 -13.44 -14.02
N LYS A 190 -5.50 -14.10 -14.78
CA LYS A 190 -6.11 -13.49 -15.97
C LYS A 190 -6.94 -12.25 -15.63
N LYS A 191 -7.68 -12.28 -14.52
CA LYS A 191 -8.43 -11.10 -14.03
C LYS A 191 -7.50 -9.94 -13.67
N TRP A 192 -6.37 -10.23 -13.03
CA TRP A 192 -5.41 -9.24 -12.58
C TRP A 192 -4.55 -8.66 -13.72
N SER A 193 -3.99 -9.53 -14.59
CA SER A 193 -3.03 -9.13 -15.64
C SER A 193 -3.67 -8.92 -17.02
N GLN A 194 -4.99 -9.18 -17.16
CA GLN A 194 -5.74 -9.17 -18.41
C GLN A 194 -5.24 -10.20 -19.45
N THR A 195 -4.34 -11.12 -19.05
CA THR A 195 -3.78 -12.15 -19.92
C THR A 195 -3.58 -13.48 -19.18
N THR A 196 -3.40 -14.59 -19.89
CA THR A 196 -3.13 -15.87 -19.23
C THR A 196 -1.68 -15.93 -18.72
N PRO A 197 -1.37 -16.72 -17.65
CA PRO A 197 -0.02 -16.88 -17.14
C PRO A 197 0.98 -17.32 -18.22
N ARG A 198 0.57 -18.25 -19.10
CA ARG A 198 1.41 -18.74 -20.21
C ARG A 198 1.72 -17.64 -21.21
N LYS A 199 0.72 -16.86 -21.61
CA LYS A 199 0.89 -15.74 -22.54
C LYS A 199 1.68 -14.60 -21.88
N PHE A 200 1.49 -14.35 -20.57
CA PHE A 200 2.29 -13.39 -19.83
C PHE A 200 3.78 -13.76 -19.87
N ARG A 201 4.12 -15.04 -19.64
CA ARG A 201 5.50 -15.53 -19.72
C ARG A 201 6.12 -15.30 -21.10
N SER A 202 5.41 -15.62 -22.19
CA SER A 202 5.95 -15.47 -23.55
C SER A 202 6.36 -14.04 -23.91
N TYR A 203 5.77 -13.03 -23.28
CA TYR A 203 6.21 -11.64 -23.49
C TYR A 203 7.63 -11.34 -22.97
N PHE A 204 8.14 -12.17 -22.05
CA PHE A 204 9.47 -11.97 -21.45
C PHE A 204 10.47 -13.05 -21.84
N SER A 205 10.03 -14.16 -22.42
CA SER A 205 10.91 -15.28 -22.76
C SER A 205 11.63 -15.13 -24.11
N GLY A 206 11.37 -14.03 -24.86
CA GLY A 206 12.07 -13.74 -26.12
C GLY A 206 12.01 -14.84 -27.18
N THR A 207 11.03 -15.72 -27.11
CA THR A 207 10.79 -16.80 -28.08
C THR A 207 9.63 -16.38 -28.97
N ASP A 208 9.97 -15.75 -30.10
CA ASP A 208 9.17 -15.86 -31.31
C ASP A 208 9.34 -17.25 -31.90
#